data_f2696f8db0170129fb8288d941a64e9b
#
_entry.id   f2696f8db0170129fb8288d941a64e9b
#
_cell.length_a   1.000
_cell.length_b   1.000
_cell.length_c   1.000
_cell.angle_alpha   90.00
_cell.angle_beta   90.00
_cell.angle_gamma   90.00
#
_symmetry.space_group_name_H-M   'P 1'
#
loop_
_entity.id
_entity.type
_entity.pdbx_description
1 polymer ?
#
loop_
_entity_poly.entity_id
_entity_poly.type
_entity_poly.pdbx_seq_one_letter_code
_entity_poly.pdbx_strand_id
1 'polypeptide(L)'
;MTDKDPTPEQEAAARAKEAAEQAALPYKWTQAISELDISIPSIPGNLKGRDLVVELKKQKIKAGIKGQEPIIEGDLPHAILTEDSTWTLTTAPDGTKTIEIHLDKANKMEWWAHVVTSAPKIDVTKIQPENSKLSDLDGETRGMVEKMMYDQRQKEMGLPTSDDQRKADILKKFQEQHPEMDFSKAKIS
;
A
#
# COMPACT_ATOMS: atom_id res chain seq x y z
N MET A 1 -31.08 2.66 14.70
CA MET A 1 -30.96 1.83 13.47
C MET A 1 -29.71 1.02 13.64
N THR A 2 -29.86 -0.28 13.84
CA THR A 2 -28.72 -1.20 14.01
C THR A 2 -28.19 -1.52 12.64
N ASP A 3 -27.02 -0.95 12.31
CA ASP A 3 -26.20 -1.44 11.21
C ASP A 3 -25.86 -2.91 11.52
N LYS A 4 -26.52 -3.81 10.81
CA LYS A 4 -26.18 -5.23 10.86
C LYS A 4 -24.89 -5.38 10.07
N ASP A 5 -23.82 -5.81 10.72
CA ASP A 5 -22.60 -6.22 10.04
C ASP A 5 -22.96 -7.21 8.92
N PRO A 6 -22.37 -7.06 7.73
CA PRO A 6 -22.67 -7.92 6.59
C PRO A 6 -22.36 -9.38 6.93
N THR A 7 -23.22 -10.28 6.53
CA THR A 7 -22.98 -11.71 6.73
C THR A 7 -21.80 -12.20 5.87
N PRO A 8 -21.11 -13.29 6.25
CA PRO A 8 -20.01 -13.85 5.45
C PRO A 8 -20.39 -14.17 3.99
N GLU A 9 -21.66 -14.56 3.75
CA GLU A 9 -22.17 -14.76 2.39
C GLU A 9 -22.31 -13.45 1.60
N GLN A 10 -22.76 -12.38 2.26
CA GLN A 10 -22.86 -11.05 1.63
C GLN A 10 -21.48 -10.48 1.31
N GLU A 11 -20.51 -10.69 2.18
CA GLU A 11 -19.12 -10.30 1.93
C GLU A 11 -18.48 -11.09 0.78
N ALA A 12 -18.73 -12.41 0.71
CA ALA A 12 -18.25 -13.23 -0.39
C ALA A 12 -18.88 -12.82 -1.73
N ALA A 13 -20.18 -12.54 -1.76
CA ALA A 13 -20.87 -12.05 -2.94
C ALA A 13 -20.36 -10.67 -3.39
N ALA A 14 -20.11 -9.76 -2.46
CA ALA A 14 -19.55 -8.44 -2.75
C ALA A 14 -18.14 -8.55 -3.34
N ARG A 15 -17.27 -9.41 -2.79
CA ARG A 15 -15.93 -9.67 -3.33
C ARG A 15 -15.97 -10.29 -4.73
N ALA A 16 -16.87 -11.24 -4.96
CA ALA A 16 -17.02 -11.88 -6.27
C ALA A 16 -17.49 -10.87 -7.31
N LYS A 17 -18.42 -9.98 -6.98
CA LYS A 17 -18.90 -8.91 -7.84
C LYS A 17 -17.78 -7.92 -8.16
N GLU A 18 -17.06 -7.44 -7.16
CA GLU A 18 -15.93 -6.54 -7.32
C GLU A 18 -14.85 -7.15 -8.21
N ALA A 19 -14.47 -8.42 -7.97
CA ALA A 19 -13.50 -9.13 -8.79
C ALA A 19 -13.95 -9.26 -10.26
N ALA A 20 -15.24 -9.52 -10.50
CA ALA A 20 -15.79 -9.60 -11.85
C ALA A 20 -15.78 -8.23 -12.55
N GLU A 21 -16.13 -7.15 -11.86
CA GLU A 21 -16.09 -5.78 -12.39
C GLU A 21 -14.66 -5.35 -12.71
N GLN A 22 -13.69 -5.68 -11.85
CA GLN A 22 -12.28 -5.40 -12.10
C GLN A 22 -11.71 -6.25 -13.24
N ALA A 23 -12.11 -7.51 -13.36
CA ALA A 23 -11.70 -8.38 -14.45
C ALA A 23 -12.26 -7.95 -15.83
N ALA A 24 -13.37 -7.22 -15.85
CA ALA A 24 -13.97 -6.69 -17.06
C ALA A 24 -13.26 -5.42 -17.60
N LEU A 25 -12.37 -4.83 -16.83
CA LEU A 25 -11.60 -3.67 -17.27
C LEU A 25 -10.62 -4.07 -18.40
N PRO A 26 -10.38 -3.18 -19.39
CA PRO A 26 -9.43 -3.41 -20.46
C PRO A 26 -7.96 -3.29 -20.02
N TYR A 27 -7.73 -3.06 -18.75
CA TYR A 27 -6.43 -2.95 -18.10
C TYR A 27 -6.44 -3.63 -16.73
N LYS A 28 -5.29 -3.96 -16.23
CA LYS A 28 -5.09 -4.41 -14.85
C LYS A 28 -4.36 -3.32 -14.07
N TRP A 29 -4.57 -3.27 -12.78
CA TRP A 29 -3.88 -2.31 -11.95
C TRP A 29 -3.64 -2.86 -10.54
N THR A 30 -2.57 -2.40 -9.95
CA THR A 30 -2.18 -2.67 -8.56
C THR A 30 -1.73 -1.37 -7.91
N GLN A 31 -1.71 -1.31 -6.61
CA GLN A 31 -1.23 -0.11 -5.92
C GLN A 31 -0.50 -0.46 -4.62
N ALA A 32 0.49 0.35 -4.30
CA ALA A 32 1.04 0.53 -2.97
C ALA A 32 0.47 1.83 -2.36
N ILE A 33 0.84 2.15 -1.12
CA ILE A 33 0.37 3.37 -0.46
C ILE A 33 0.80 4.64 -1.21
N SER A 34 2.01 4.62 -1.80
CA SER A 34 2.64 5.76 -2.48
C SER A 34 2.49 5.78 -3.99
N GLU A 35 2.17 4.65 -4.61
CA GLU A 35 2.25 4.47 -6.06
C GLU A 35 1.12 3.60 -6.60
N LEU A 36 0.94 3.61 -7.91
CA LEU A 36 -0.06 2.83 -8.62
C LEU A 36 0.50 2.39 -9.98
N ASP A 37 0.39 1.10 -10.27
CA ASP A 37 0.83 0.51 -11.52
C ASP A 37 -0.36 0.05 -12.35
N ILE A 38 -0.35 0.39 -13.65
CA ILE A 38 -1.40 0.00 -14.61
C ILE A 38 -0.73 -0.78 -15.73
N SER A 39 -1.29 -1.94 -16.04
CA SER A 39 -0.85 -2.81 -17.13
C SER A 39 -1.96 -2.94 -18.17
N ILE A 40 -1.69 -2.50 -19.39
CA ILE A 40 -2.60 -2.62 -20.53
C ILE A 40 -2.06 -3.70 -21.45
N PRO A 41 -2.56 -4.92 -21.36
CA PRO A 41 -2.11 -6.06 -22.15
C PRO A 41 -2.68 -6.03 -23.59
N SER A 42 -2.26 -7.01 -24.39
CA SER A 42 -2.82 -7.29 -25.71
C SER A 42 -2.63 -6.18 -26.76
N ILE A 43 -1.59 -5.37 -26.62
CA ILE A 43 -1.18 -4.43 -27.66
C ILE A 43 -0.55 -5.22 -28.81
N PRO A 44 -0.95 -4.98 -30.07
CA PRO A 44 -0.37 -5.66 -31.22
C PRO A 44 1.15 -5.52 -31.31
N GLY A 45 1.86 -6.63 -31.54
CA GLY A 45 3.32 -6.68 -31.53
C GLY A 45 4.01 -5.83 -32.59
N ASN A 46 3.31 -5.50 -33.69
CA ASN A 46 3.81 -4.64 -34.76
C ASN A 46 3.85 -3.15 -34.40
N LEU A 47 3.13 -2.73 -33.35
CA LEU A 47 3.09 -1.33 -32.91
C LEU A 47 4.35 -0.96 -32.14
N LYS A 48 4.76 0.28 -32.31
CA LYS A 48 5.91 0.89 -31.60
C LYS A 48 5.39 2.01 -30.68
N GLY A 49 6.22 2.48 -29.78
CA GLY A 49 5.86 3.57 -28.86
C GLY A 49 5.30 4.82 -29.57
N ARG A 50 5.78 5.13 -30.79
CA ARG A 50 5.27 6.26 -31.61
C ARG A 50 3.82 6.06 -32.09
N ASP A 51 3.33 4.82 -32.12
CA ASP A 51 1.98 4.45 -32.55
C ASP A 51 0.99 4.46 -31.37
N LEU A 52 1.49 4.75 -30.18
CA LEU A 52 0.73 4.82 -28.94
C LEU A 52 0.54 6.28 -28.50
N VAL A 53 -0.50 6.50 -27.73
CA VAL A 53 -0.76 7.74 -27.00
C VAL A 53 -0.79 7.40 -25.51
N VAL A 54 0.11 7.98 -24.72
CA VAL A 54 0.07 7.94 -23.27
C VAL A 54 0.28 9.37 -22.78
N GLU A 55 -0.75 9.94 -22.20
CA GLU A 55 -0.72 11.27 -21.61
C GLU A 55 -0.99 11.16 -20.12
N LEU A 56 -0.02 11.59 -19.32
CA LEU A 56 -0.12 11.66 -17.86
C LEU A 56 -0.14 13.12 -17.47
N LYS A 57 -1.25 13.56 -16.86
CA LYS A 57 -1.43 14.90 -16.32
C LYS A 57 -1.74 14.80 -14.83
N LYS A 58 -1.59 15.89 -14.11
CA LYS A 58 -1.74 15.94 -12.64
C LYS A 58 -2.98 15.20 -12.11
N GLN A 59 -4.10 15.26 -12.83
CA GLN A 59 -5.36 14.59 -12.44
C GLN A 59 -6.08 13.97 -13.65
N LYS A 60 -5.35 13.65 -14.73
CA LYS A 60 -5.92 12.97 -15.90
C LYS A 60 -4.96 11.97 -16.47
N ILE A 61 -5.52 10.89 -16.98
CA ILE A 61 -4.80 9.87 -17.72
C ILE A 61 -5.50 9.61 -19.04
N LYS A 62 -4.70 9.38 -20.07
CA LYS A 62 -5.15 8.87 -21.36
C LYS A 62 -4.10 7.90 -21.89
N ALA A 63 -4.48 6.69 -22.21
CA ALA A 63 -3.59 5.72 -22.82
C ALA A 63 -4.34 4.84 -23.84
N GLY A 64 -3.68 4.58 -24.96
CA GLY A 64 -4.23 3.77 -26.04
C GLY A 64 -3.41 3.81 -27.31
N ILE A 65 -4.02 3.39 -28.42
CA ILE A 65 -3.40 3.38 -29.74
C ILE A 65 -3.83 4.62 -30.52
N LYS A 66 -2.90 5.28 -31.16
CA LYS A 66 -3.19 6.46 -31.99
C LYS A 66 -4.22 6.14 -33.07
N GLY A 67 -5.24 7.00 -33.21
CA GLY A 67 -6.29 6.84 -34.18
C GLY A 67 -7.36 5.81 -33.81
N GLN A 68 -7.28 5.24 -32.63
CA GLN A 68 -8.31 4.37 -32.05
C GLN A 68 -8.89 4.99 -30.78
N GLU A 69 -10.00 4.42 -30.31
CA GLU A 69 -10.57 4.79 -29.01
C GLU A 69 -9.57 4.49 -27.89
N PRO A 70 -9.38 5.42 -26.94
CA PRO A 70 -8.47 5.20 -25.81
C PRO A 70 -8.88 3.98 -24.98
N ILE A 71 -7.92 3.17 -24.58
CA ILE A 71 -8.15 2.01 -23.72
C ILE A 71 -8.47 2.47 -22.29
N ILE A 72 -7.80 3.52 -21.85
CA ILE A 72 -8.11 4.21 -20.59
C ILE A 72 -8.08 5.71 -20.85
N GLU A 73 -9.13 6.41 -20.45
CA GLU A 73 -9.20 7.87 -20.47
C GLU A 73 -10.14 8.35 -19.37
N GLY A 74 -9.70 9.31 -18.58
CA GLY A 74 -10.55 9.92 -17.54
C GLY A 74 -9.79 10.75 -16.53
N ASP A 75 -10.55 11.29 -15.59
CA ASP A 75 -10.00 12.00 -14.45
C ASP A 75 -9.56 11.01 -13.38
N LEU A 76 -8.36 11.24 -12.83
CA LEU A 76 -7.85 10.51 -11.68
C LEU A 76 -8.56 11.00 -10.40
N PRO A 77 -8.85 10.13 -9.43
CA PRO A 77 -9.49 10.55 -8.17
C PRO A 77 -8.65 11.54 -7.38
N HIS A 78 -7.33 11.42 -7.50
CA HIS A 78 -6.36 12.28 -6.79
C HIS A 78 -5.20 12.65 -7.72
N ALA A 79 -4.41 13.65 -7.28
CA ALA A 79 -3.27 14.13 -8.05
C ALA A 79 -2.09 13.15 -8.05
N ILE A 80 -1.35 13.14 -9.16
CA ILE A 80 -0.07 12.44 -9.31
C ILE A 80 1.09 13.41 -9.45
N LEU A 81 2.30 12.94 -9.19
CA LEU A 81 3.56 13.60 -9.52
C LEU A 81 3.93 13.21 -10.96
N THR A 82 3.66 14.09 -11.89
CA THR A 82 3.88 13.83 -13.33
C THR A 82 5.35 13.65 -13.70
N GLU A 83 6.26 14.23 -12.91
CA GLU A 83 7.71 14.13 -13.11
C GLU A 83 8.26 12.77 -12.73
N ASP A 84 7.64 12.12 -11.72
CA ASP A 84 8.01 10.80 -11.22
C ASP A 84 7.17 9.67 -11.86
N SER A 85 6.10 10.02 -12.55
CA SER A 85 5.24 9.08 -13.26
C SER A 85 5.76 8.80 -14.66
N THR A 86 5.78 7.53 -15.06
CA THR A 86 6.35 7.10 -16.33
C THR A 86 5.54 5.99 -16.98
N TRP A 87 5.88 5.65 -18.22
CA TRP A 87 5.32 4.50 -18.89
C TRP A 87 6.36 3.80 -19.76
N THR A 88 6.19 2.52 -19.97
CA THR A 88 7.05 1.69 -20.81
C THR A 88 6.22 0.77 -21.69
N LEU A 89 6.82 0.29 -22.77
CA LEU A 89 6.24 -0.70 -23.67
C LEU A 89 7.06 -1.97 -23.60
N THR A 90 6.52 -3.00 -22.97
CA THR A 90 7.16 -4.31 -22.84
C THR A 90 6.67 -5.25 -23.94
N THR A 91 7.49 -6.22 -24.29
CA THR A 91 7.14 -7.25 -25.30
C THR A 91 7.22 -8.62 -24.63
N ALA A 92 6.10 -9.34 -24.66
CA ALA A 92 6.04 -10.70 -24.12
C ALA A 92 6.67 -11.72 -25.09
N PRO A 93 7.04 -12.92 -24.62
CA PRO A 93 7.64 -13.97 -25.47
C PRO A 93 6.77 -14.41 -26.65
N ASP A 94 5.45 -14.26 -26.54
CA ASP A 94 4.49 -14.55 -27.61
C ASP A 94 4.41 -13.44 -28.69
N GLY A 95 5.18 -12.35 -28.52
CA GLY A 95 5.20 -11.22 -29.42
C GLY A 95 4.12 -10.15 -29.16
N THR A 96 3.21 -10.36 -28.23
CA THR A 96 2.27 -9.33 -27.77
C THR A 96 2.98 -8.27 -26.96
N LYS A 97 2.40 -7.08 -26.91
CA LYS A 97 2.97 -5.98 -26.13
C LYS A 97 2.03 -5.55 -25.03
N THR A 98 2.62 -5.00 -23.99
CA THR A 98 1.92 -4.46 -22.82
C THR A 98 2.42 -3.05 -22.56
N ILE A 99 1.50 -2.11 -22.38
CA ILE A 99 1.84 -0.78 -21.89
C ILE A 99 1.81 -0.86 -20.37
N GLU A 100 2.96 -0.60 -19.76
CA GLU A 100 3.09 -0.50 -18.30
C GLU A 100 3.18 0.98 -17.93
N ILE A 101 2.29 1.44 -17.07
CA ILE A 101 2.23 2.82 -16.61
C ILE A 101 2.42 2.83 -15.10
N HIS A 102 3.42 3.58 -14.66
CA HIS A 102 3.71 3.80 -13.24
C HIS A 102 3.30 5.22 -12.87
N LEU A 103 2.44 5.36 -11.85
CA LEU A 103 1.96 6.63 -11.33
C LEU A 103 2.44 6.81 -9.90
N ASP A 104 3.18 7.87 -9.65
CA ASP A 104 3.58 8.27 -8.30
C ASP A 104 2.51 9.21 -7.71
N LYS A 105 1.92 8.84 -6.58
CA LYS A 105 0.84 9.60 -5.93
C LYS A 105 1.39 10.87 -5.30
N ALA A 106 0.72 12.00 -5.49
CA ALA A 106 1.09 13.26 -4.82
C ALA A 106 0.86 13.16 -3.31
N ASN A 107 -0.23 12.50 -2.88
CA ASN A 107 -0.43 12.09 -1.50
C ASN A 107 -0.03 10.61 -1.35
N LYS A 108 1.10 10.38 -0.71
CA LYS A 108 1.68 9.04 -0.52
C LYS A 108 1.09 8.29 0.68
N MET A 109 -0.05 8.73 1.18
CA MET A 109 -0.70 8.14 2.37
C MET A 109 -2.20 7.85 2.14
N GLU A 110 -2.60 7.58 0.89
CA GLU A 110 -3.99 7.26 0.58
C GLU A 110 -4.13 6.10 -0.41
N TRP A 111 -5.19 5.33 -0.20
CA TRP A 111 -5.58 4.25 -1.08
C TRP A 111 -6.63 4.73 -2.09
N TRP A 112 -6.45 4.37 -3.35
CA TRP A 112 -7.38 4.73 -4.40
C TRP A 112 -8.41 3.62 -4.60
N ALA A 113 -9.68 3.99 -4.69
CA ALA A 113 -10.74 3.04 -4.95
C ALA A 113 -10.83 2.65 -6.44
N HIS A 114 -10.29 3.45 -7.34
CA HIS A 114 -10.29 3.24 -8.79
C HIS A 114 -9.14 4.04 -9.44
N VAL A 115 -8.78 3.69 -10.65
CA VAL A 115 -7.78 4.45 -11.44
C VAL A 115 -8.39 5.71 -12.02
N VAL A 116 -9.52 5.59 -12.69
CA VAL A 116 -10.29 6.72 -13.23
C VAL A 116 -11.66 6.79 -12.54
N THR A 117 -12.17 7.99 -12.37
CA THR A 117 -13.43 8.24 -11.62
C THR A 117 -14.65 7.55 -12.22
N SER A 118 -14.60 7.20 -13.51
CA SER A 118 -15.65 6.45 -14.22
C SER A 118 -15.56 4.93 -14.05
N ALA A 119 -14.45 4.41 -13.50
CA ALA A 119 -14.25 2.97 -13.34
C ALA A 119 -14.92 2.41 -12.07
N PRO A 120 -15.23 1.10 -12.04
CA PRO A 120 -15.71 0.42 -10.84
C PRO A 120 -14.75 0.61 -9.67
N LYS A 121 -15.31 0.78 -8.47
CA LYS A 121 -14.57 0.97 -7.24
C LYS A 121 -14.26 -0.36 -6.58
N ILE A 122 -13.07 -0.45 -6.00
CA ILE A 122 -12.72 -1.51 -5.04
C ILE A 122 -12.96 -1.02 -3.61
N ASP A 123 -13.18 -1.95 -2.70
CA ASP A 123 -13.30 -1.66 -1.27
C ASP A 123 -11.91 -1.49 -0.64
N VAL A 124 -11.46 -0.25 -0.55
CA VAL A 124 -10.14 0.11 0.01
C VAL A 124 -9.98 -0.26 1.48
N THR A 125 -11.06 -0.46 2.22
CA THR A 125 -11.00 -0.87 3.64
C THR A 125 -10.50 -2.29 3.81
N LYS A 126 -10.58 -3.10 2.77
CA LYS A 126 -10.14 -4.51 2.72
C LYS A 126 -8.74 -4.67 2.13
N ILE A 127 -8.10 -3.58 1.69
CA ILE A 127 -6.70 -3.64 1.28
C ILE A 127 -5.89 -3.98 2.53
N GLN A 128 -5.35 -5.19 2.53
CA GLN A 128 -4.25 -5.51 3.44
C GLN A 128 -3.01 -4.94 2.76
N PRO A 129 -2.36 -3.91 3.35
CA PRO A 129 -1.04 -3.53 2.89
C PRO A 129 -0.22 -4.80 2.82
N GLU A 130 0.52 -5.02 1.74
CA GLU A 130 1.59 -6.01 1.80
C GLU A 130 2.41 -5.61 3.00
N ASN A 131 2.26 -6.34 4.10
CA ASN A 131 3.10 -6.16 5.26
C ASN A 131 4.49 -6.35 4.70
N SER A 132 5.26 -5.27 4.63
CA SER A 132 6.70 -5.37 4.43
C SER A 132 7.10 -6.45 5.39
N LYS A 133 7.43 -7.64 4.87
CA LYS A 133 7.77 -8.75 5.74
C LYS A 133 8.85 -8.22 6.66
N LEU A 134 8.76 -8.51 7.95
CA LEU A 134 9.74 -8.04 8.93
C LEU A 134 11.18 -8.31 8.44
N SER A 135 11.33 -9.31 7.54
CA SER A 135 12.55 -9.66 6.81
C SER A 135 13.01 -8.62 5.77
N ASP A 136 12.13 -7.78 5.25
CA ASP A 136 12.44 -6.82 4.17
C ASP A 136 12.85 -5.45 4.73
N LEU A 137 12.70 -5.27 6.04
CA LEU A 137 13.16 -4.08 6.75
C LEU A 137 14.67 -4.17 7.01
N ASP A 138 15.35 -3.02 6.94
CA ASP A 138 16.72 -2.91 7.42
C ASP A 138 16.80 -3.29 8.90
N GLY A 139 17.99 -3.69 9.37
CA GLY A 139 18.16 -4.24 10.73
C GLY A 139 17.75 -3.29 11.85
N GLU A 140 17.89 -1.98 11.64
CA GLU A 140 17.53 -0.95 12.64
C GLU A 140 16.01 -0.77 12.73
N THR A 141 15.36 -0.62 11.57
CA THR A 141 13.89 -0.48 11.47
C THR A 141 13.20 -1.76 11.94
N ARG A 142 13.74 -2.93 11.60
CA ARG A 142 13.23 -4.22 12.07
C ARG A 142 13.28 -4.32 13.59
N GLY A 143 14.41 -3.97 14.21
CA GLY A 143 14.54 -3.96 15.67
C GLY A 143 13.56 -3.01 16.37
N MET A 144 13.31 -1.84 15.77
CA MET A 144 12.33 -0.87 16.27
C MET A 144 10.90 -1.42 16.21
N VAL A 145 10.51 -2.06 15.11
CA VAL A 145 9.19 -2.67 14.94
C VAL A 145 9.00 -3.87 15.89
N GLU A 146 10.00 -4.74 16.01
CA GLU A 146 9.98 -5.87 16.93
C GLU A 146 9.80 -5.40 18.39
N LYS A 147 10.52 -4.35 18.79
CA LYS A 147 10.36 -3.72 20.11
C LYS A 147 8.96 -3.17 20.32
N MET A 148 8.43 -2.44 19.32
CA MET A 148 7.09 -1.86 19.40
C MET A 148 6.00 -2.92 19.53
N MET A 149 6.10 -4.02 18.76
CA MET A 149 5.17 -5.16 18.86
C MET A 149 5.27 -5.89 20.20
N TYR A 150 6.47 -6.04 20.73
CA TYR A 150 6.70 -6.61 22.06
C TYR A 150 6.06 -5.76 23.13
N ASP A 151 6.33 -4.45 23.14
CA ASP A 151 5.83 -3.51 24.13
C ASP A 151 4.30 -3.40 24.11
N GLN A 152 3.69 -3.43 22.91
CA GLN A 152 2.25 -3.46 22.77
C GLN A 152 1.65 -4.71 23.40
N ARG A 153 2.22 -5.90 23.12
CA ARG A 153 1.78 -7.15 23.70
C ARG A 153 1.93 -7.17 25.25
N GLN A 154 3.04 -6.61 25.76
CA GLN A 154 3.24 -6.48 27.20
C GLN A 154 2.17 -5.59 27.84
N LYS A 155 1.84 -4.45 27.24
CA LYS A 155 0.77 -3.57 27.72
C LYS A 155 -0.59 -4.23 27.73
N GLU A 156 -0.93 -4.99 26.69
CA GLU A 156 -2.20 -5.75 26.61
C GLU A 156 -2.32 -6.80 27.72
N MET A 157 -1.20 -7.42 28.09
CA MET A 157 -1.13 -8.39 29.19
C MET A 157 -0.95 -7.77 30.58
N GLY A 158 -0.87 -6.45 30.68
CA GLY A 158 -0.60 -5.73 31.94
C GLY A 158 0.81 -5.97 32.51
N LEU A 159 1.75 -6.34 31.65
CA LEU A 159 3.15 -6.60 31.99
C LEU A 159 4.04 -5.40 31.67
N PRO A 160 5.21 -5.25 32.32
CA PRO A 160 6.12 -4.15 32.08
C PRO A 160 6.67 -4.19 30.66
N THR A 161 6.77 -3.02 30.02
CA THR A 161 7.36 -2.85 28.69
C THR A 161 8.88 -3.08 28.71
N SER A 162 9.51 -3.18 27.55
CA SER A 162 10.97 -3.31 27.42
C SER A 162 11.71 -2.14 28.08
N ASP A 163 11.15 -0.94 28.02
CA ASP A 163 11.72 0.25 28.66
C ASP A 163 11.55 0.23 30.19
N ASP A 164 10.43 -0.28 30.70
CA ASP A 164 10.20 -0.45 32.13
C ASP A 164 11.14 -1.50 32.73
N GLN A 165 11.34 -2.61 32.02
CA GLN A 165 12.31 -3.64 32.41
C GLN A 165 13.73 -3.09 32.43
N ARG A 166 14.12 -2.30 31.43
CA ARG A 166 15.44 -1.68 31.36
C ARG A 166 15.66 -0.69 32.50
N LYS A 167 14.64 0.12 32.83
CA LYS A 167 14.66 1.03 33.97
C LYS A 167 14.82 0.27 35.31
N ALA A 168 14.08 -0.84 35.46
CA ALA A 168 14.17 -1.69 36.65
C ALA A 168 15.56 -2.33 36.81
N ASP A 169 16.15 -2.80 35.71
CA ASP A 169 17.50 -3.40 35.71
C ASP A 169 18.59 -2.35 36.04
N ILE A 170 18.46 -1.14 35.51
CA ILE A 170 19.36 -0.03 35.80
C ILE A 170 19.25 0.34 37.28
N LEU A 171 18.01 0.45 37.80
CA LEU A 171 17.80 0.75 39.22
C LEU A 171 18.38 -0.34 40.13
N LYS A 172 18.20 -1.60 39.78
CA LYS A 172 18.76 -2.75 40.50
C LYS A 172 20.28 -2.71 40.53
N LYS A 173 20.92 -2.49 39.39
CA LYS A 173 22.39 -2.34 39.31
C LYS A 173 22.89 -1.15 40.14
N PHE A 174 22.17 -0.04 40.14
CA PHE A 174 22.52 1.13 40.91
C PHE A 174 22.38 0.87 42.43
N GLN A 175 21.33 0.13 42.84
CA GLN A 175 21.16 -0.30 44.23
C GLN A 175 22.30 -1.24 44.69
N GLU A 176 22.73 -2.15 43.82
CA GLU A 176 23.85 -3.05 44.11
C GLU A 176 25.19 -2.32 44.28
N GLN A 177 25.36 -1.21 43.52
CA GLN A 177 26.58 -0.38 43.59
C GLN A 177 26.57 0.61 44.75
N HIS A 178 25.38 0.96 45.29
CA HIS A 178 25.18 1.95 46.33
C HIS A 178 24.30 1.41 47.46
N PRO A 179 24.75 0.37 48.19
CA PRO A 179 23.98 -0.23 49.28
C PRO A 179 23.70 0.69 50.45
N GLU A 180 24.45 1.82 50.55
CA GLU A 180 24.27 2.85 51.55
C GLU A 180 23.08 3.78 51.30
N MET A 181 22.46 3.76 50.10
CA MET A 181 21.34 4.63 49.75
C MET A 181 19.98 3.90 49.90
N ASP A 182 19.01 4.60 50.50
CA ASP A 182 17.64 4.11 50.63
C ASP A 182 16.79 4.47 49.41
N PHE A 183 16.46 3.45 48.63
CA PHE A 183 15.64 3.58 47.41
C PHE A 183 14.14 3.25 47.62
N SER A 184 13.68 3.08 48.87
CA SER A 184 12.30 2.70 49.19
C SER A 184 11.24 3.70 48.70
N LYS A 185 11.66 4.94 48.40
CA LYS A 185 10.79 6.01 47.87
C LYS A 185 10.99 6.30 46.37
N ALA A 186 11.85 5.55 45.69
CA ALA A 186 12.07 5.75 44.26
C ALA A 186 10.85 5.26 43.45
N LYS A 187 10.07 6.20 42.85
CA LYS A 187 9.01 5.89 41.92
C LYS A 187 9.61 5.82 40.51
N ILE A 188 9.46 4.68 39.88
CA ILE A 188 9.70 4.50 38.42
C ILE A 188 8.46 5.04 37.70
N SER A 189 8.56 6.22 37.10
CA SER A 189 7.51 6.81 36.25
C SER A 189 7.86 6.64 34.80
#